data_448c057cd967ded90815898f83cb1fd0
#
_entry.id   448c057cd967ded90815898f83cb1fd0
#
_cell.length_a   1.000
_cell.length_b   1.000
_cell.length_c   1.000
_cell.angle_alpha   90.00
_cell.angle_beta   90.00
_cell.angle_gamma   90.00
#
_symmetry.space_group_name_H-M   'P 1'
#
loop_
_entity.id
_entity.type
_entity.pdbx_description
1 polymer ?
#
loop_
_entity_poly.entity_id
_entity_poly.type
_entity_poly.pdbx_seq_one_letter_code
_entity_poly.pdbx_strand_id
1 'polypeptide(L)'
;VPKSREEQNNLKRAAIAAATLTLLEECGGEGLSMRRVADKSGISLGNLQYHYKNKEELLNAILNSFLKQYLDENWGGRESSSLEQIFLQILTHSSFDSCAIVFKELWSLSTRNDEIDGMLDSFYRQTHELFCQLLTSSSGSTFDQQRVARTVNILLPFFEGYCVTKKALRSDPKILARDLASLAENFMKSG
;
A
#
# COMPACT_ATOMS: atom_id res chain seq x y z
N VAL A 1 -26.11 -1.45 21.81
CA VAL A 1 -25.03 -0.87 22.61
C VAL A 1 -24.48 0.33 21.84
N PRO A 2 -24.39 1.55 22.41
CA PRO A 2 -23.80 2.69 21.70
C PRO A 2 -22.33 2.41 21.40
N LYS A 3 -21.92 2.67 20.15
CA LYS A 3 -20.55 2.51 19.67
C LYS A 3 -19.59 3.41 20.47
N SER A 4 -18.42 2.91 20.81
CA SER A 4 -17.40 3.70 21.50
C SER A 4 -16.98 4.91 20.65
N ARG A 5 -16.42 5.94 21.26
CA ARG A 5 -15.90 7.12 20.56
C ARG A 5 -14.82 6.72 19.52
N GLU A 6 -14.04 5.71 19.84
CA GLU A 6 -13.01 5.17 18.95
C GLU A 6 -13.61 4.45 17.73
N GLU A 7 -14.62 3.61 17.95
CA GLU A 7 -15.34 2.96 16.83
C GLU A 7 -16.02 3.96 15.91
N GLN A 8 -16.60 5.04 16.47
CA GLN A 8 -17.18 6.11 15.67
C GLN A 8 -16.13 6.85 14.83
N ASN A 9 -14.94 7.11 15.40
CA ASN A 9 -13.84 7.74 14.66
C ASN A 9 -13.31 6.83 13.55
N ASN A 10 -13.17 5.53 13.79
CA ASN A 10 -12.72 4.57 12.78
C ASN A 10 -13.72 4.46 11.62
N LEU A 11 -15.03 4.45 11.91
CA LEU A 11 -16.07 4.47 10.87
C LEU A 11 -16.03 5.75 10.03
N LYS A 12 -15.80 6.92 10.66
CA LYS A 12 -15.65 8.18 9.91
C LYS A 12 -14.42 8.16 9.00
N ARG A 13 -13.27 7.70 9.51
CA ARG A 13 -12.05 7.57 8.71
C ARG A 13 -12.25 6.63 7.53
N ALA A 14 -12.92 5.50 7.73
CA ALA A 14 -13.24 4.56 6.64
C ALA A 14 -14.17 5.20 5.59
N ALA A 15 -15.20 5.94 6.02
CA ALA A 15 -16.09 6.66 5.12
C ALA A 15 -15.36 7.75 4.31
N ILE A 16 -14.46 8.51 4.95
CA ILE A 16 -13.62 9.51 4.28
C ILE A 16 -12.71 8.85 3.24
N ALA A 17 -12.05 7.74 3.59
CA ALA A 17 -11.18 7.01 2.67
C ALA A 17 -11.97 6.49 1.45
N ALA A 18 -13.12 5.84 1.66
CA ALA A 18 -13.98 5.36 0.60
C ALA A 18 -14.46 6.50 -0.33
N ALA A 19 -14.89 7.62 0.23
CA ALA A 19 -15.29 8.80 -0.53
C ALA A 19 -14.14 9.37 -1.37
N THR A 20 -12.93 9.41 -0.80
CA THR A 20 -11.72 9.88 -1.50
C THR A 20 -11.37 8.98 -2.67
N LEU A 21 -11.35 7.65 -2.47
CA LEU A 21 -11.06 6.68 -3.52
C LEU A 21 -12.07 6.78 -4.67
N THR A 22 -13.36 6.86 -4.35
CA THR A 22 -14.40 7.04 -5.37
C THR A 22 -14.20 8.34 -6.17
N LEU A 23 -13.82 9.44 -5.52
CA LEU A 23 -13.54 10.69 -6.24
C LEU A 23 -12.29 10.60 -7.11
N LEU A 24 -11.24 9.91 -6.66
CA LEU A 24 -10.05 9.66 -7.47
C LEU A 24 -10.38 8.82 -8.72
N GLU A 25 -11.25 7.83 -8.59
CA GLU A 25 -11.74 7.02 -9.72
C GLU A 25 -12.59 7.84 -10.71
N GLU A 26 -13.49 8.70 -10.19
CA GLU A 26 -14.43 9.47 -10.99
C GLU A 26 -13.78 10.65 -11.73
N CYS A 27 -12.84 11.34 -11.10
CA CYS A 27 -12.35 12.63 -11.61
C CYS A 27 -10.82 12.85 -11.47
N GLY A 28 -10.08 11.81 -11.06
CA GLY A 28 -8.62 11.92 -10.84
C GLY A 28 -8.25 12.90 -9.74
N GLY A 29 -6.95 13.11 -9.56
CA GLY A 29 -6.44 13.97 -8.51
C GLY A 29 -6.68 15.47 -8.72
N GLU A 30 -6.77 15.92 -9.98
CA GLU A 30 -7.12 17.31 -10.28
C GLU A 30 -8.55 17.64 -9.83
N GLY A 31 -9.46 16.67 -9.93
CA GLY A 31 -10.84 16.80 -9.45
C GLY A 31 -11.01 16.58 -7.95
N LEU A 32 -10.00 16.10 -7.24
CA LEU A 32 -10.06 15.85 -5.81
C LEU A 32 -9.85 17.15 -5.03
N SER A 33 -10.82 17.48 -4.17
CA SER A 33 -10.69 18.58 -3.21
C SER A 33 -11.27 18.20 -1.86
N MET A 34 -10.77 18.81 -0.78
CA MET A 34 -11.24 18.58 0.58
C MET A 34 -12.76 18.84 0.73
N ARG A 35 -13.29 19.83 0.03
CA ARG A 35 -14.73 20.12 0.04
C ARG A 35 -15.53 18.96 -0.58
N ARG A 36 -15.13 18.47 -1.75
CA ARG A 36 -15.80 17.35 -2.42
C ARG A 36 -15.73 16.06 -1.59
N VAL A 37 -14.60 15.81 -0.92
CA VAL A 37 -14.47 14.66 -0.01
C VAL A 37 -15.41 14.81 1.18
N ALA A 38 -15.48 15.99 1.80
CA ALA A 38 -16.40 16.27 2.90
C ALA A 38 -17.86 16.04 2.48
N ASP A 39 -18.26 16.62 1.37
CA ASP A 39 -19.62 16.49 0.82
C ASP A 39 -19.95 15.02 0.52
N LYS A 40 -19.05 14.28 -0.13
CA LYS A 40 -19.27 12.86 -0.50
C LYS A 40 -19.25 11.93 0.72
N SER A 41 -18.51 12.26 1.77
CA SER A 41 -18.48 11.50 3.03
C SER A 41 -19.56 11.90 4.04
N GLY A 42 -20.38 12.91 3.71
CA GLY A 42 -21.51 13.36 4.54
C GLY A 42 -21.09 14.11 5.81
N ILE A 43 -19.91 14.76 5.81
CA ILE A 43 -19.42 15.53 6.95
C ILE A 43 -19.11 16.98 6.53
N SER A 44 -19.04 17.89 7.52
CA SER A 44 -18.62 19.26 7.24
C SER A 44 -17.11 19.33 6.88
N LEU A 45 -16.73 20.32 6.06
CA LEU A 45 -15.34 20.59 5.73
C LEU A 45 -14.46 20.78 6.99
N GLY A 46 -14.98 21.50 8.01
CA GLY A 46 -14.28 21.69 9.27
C GLY A 46 -14.05 20.38 10.04
N ASN A 47 -15.00 19.43 9.97
CA ASN A 47 -14.84 18.10 10.57
C ASN A 47 -13.78 17.29 9.79
N LEU A 48 -13.77 17.36 8.46
CA LEU A 48 -12.71 16.71 7.66
C LEU A 48 -11.33 17.32 7.98
N GLN A 49 -11.22 18.65 8.06
CA GLN A 49 -9.96 19.34 8.36
C GLN A 49 -9.47 19.13 9.80
N TYR A 50 -10.35 18.79 10.71
CA TYR A 50 -9.94 18.31 12.03
C TYR A 50 -9.19 16.97 11.99
N HIS A 51 -9.52 16.10 11.03
CA HIS A 51 -8.86 14.80 10.84
C HIS A 51 -7.65 14.89 9.91
N TYR A 52 -7.71 15.74 8.87
CA TYR A 52 -6.69 15.88 7.83
C TYR A 52 -6.62 17.34 7.39
N LYS A 53 -5.48 18.00 7.60
CA LYS A 53 -5.34 19.45 7.35
C LYS A 53 -5.51 19.81 5.87
N ASN A 54 -5.01 18.96 4.98
CA ASN A 54 -4.97 19.15 3.53
C ASN A 54 -5.18 17.82 2.77
N LYS A 55 -5.21 17.91 1.44
CA LYS A 55 -5.38 16.75 0.55
C LYS A 55 -4.19 15.78 0.66
N GLU A 56 -3.01 16.29 0.81
CA GLU A 56 -1.76 15.56 0.89
C GLU A 56 -1.75 14.68 2.17
N GLU A 57 -2.06 15.27 3.30
CA GLU A 57 -2.16 14.53 4.58
C GLU A 57 -3.25 13.43 4.51
N LEU A 58 -4.37 13.72 3.86
CA LEU A 58 -5.44 12.74 3.64
C LEU A 58 -4.95 11.57 2.79
N LEU A 59 -4.30 11.82 1.65
CA LEU A 59 -3.79 10.78 0.75
C LEU A 59 -2.73 9.92 1.43
N ASN A 60 -1.81 10.55 2.18
CA ASN A 60 -0.81 9.83 2.96
C ASN A 60 -1.45 8.91 4.02
N ALA A 61 -2.45 9.41 4.75
CA ALA A 61 -3.13 8.62 5.76
C ALA A 61 -3.87 7.41 5.14
N ILE A 62 -4.45 7.56 3.94
CA ILE A 62 -5.07 6.46 3.20
C ILE A 62 -4.01 5.43 2.79
N LEU A 63 -2.87 5.86 2.25
CA LEU A 63 -1.78 4.97 1.86
C LEU A 63 -1.26 4.17 3.06
N ASN A 64 -0.98 4.84 4.17
CA ASN A 64 -0.55 4.18 5.40
C ASN A 64 -1.61 3.22 5.97
N SER A 65 -2.90 3.53 5.79
CA SER A 65 -3.97 2.61 6.22
C SER A 65 -4.02 1.33 5.40
N PHE A 66 -3.74 1.39 4.10
CA PHE A 66 -3.63 0.20 3.25
C PHE A 66 -2.46 -0.69 3.66
N LEU A 67 -1.29 -0.10 3.92
CA LEU A 67 -0.13 -0.85 4.40
C LEU A 67 -0.42 -1.52 5.74
N LYS A 68 -1.01 -0.77 6.68
CA LYS A 68 -1.39 -1.32 7.99
C LYS A 68 -2.41 -2.45 7.86
N GLN A 69 -3.47 -2.27 7.09
CA GLN A 69 -4.47 -3.30 6.86
C GLN A 69 -3.84 -4.55 6.24
N TYR A 70 -2.97 -4.38 5.25
CA TYR A 70 -2.24 -5.49 4.65
C TYR A 70 -1.44 -6.27 5.70
N LEU A 71 -0.72 -5.57 6.59
CA LEU A 71 0.07 -6.18 7.65
C LEU A 71 -0.81 -6.91 8.67
N ASP A 72 -1.89 -6.27 9.15
CA ASP A 72 -2.80 -6.84 10.14
C ASP A 72 -3.50 -8.12 9.61
N GLU A 73 -3.92 -8.11 8.34
CA GLU A 73 -4.61 -9.24 7.72
C GLU A 73 -3.69 -10.41 7.36
N ASN A 74 -2.44 -10.13 7.02
CA ASN A 74 -1.53 -11.15 6.48
C ASN A 74 -0.41 -11.56 7.45
N TRP A 75 -0.10 -10.74 8.46
CA TRP A 75 1.00 -10.98 9.38
C TRP A 75 0.62 -11.42 10.79
N GLY A 76 -0.62 -11.26 11.19
CA GLY A 76 -1.13 -11.59 12.53
C GLY A 76 -1.08 -13.08 12.86
N GLY A 77 0.12 -13.67 13.00
CA GLY A 77 0.30 -15.02 13.53
C GLY A 77 0.63 -16.13 12.53
N ARG A 78 1.09 -15.82 11.32
CA ARG A 78 1.51 -16.84 10.32
C ARG A 78 3.03 -16.96 10.24
N GLU A 79 3.61 -17.67 11.18
CA GLU A 79 5.07 -17.91 11.26
C GLU A 79 5.67 -18.82 10.17
N SER A 80 4.89 -19.35 9.20
CA SER A 80 5.43 -20.30 8.21
C SER A 80 4.80 -20.22 6.81
N SER A 81 4.49 -19.03 6.31
CA SER A 81 4.06 -18.91 4.91
C SER A 81 5.27 -18.91 3.97
N SER A 82 5.23 -19.71 2.87
CA SER A 82 6.26 -19.66 1.84
C SER A 82 6.26 -18.32 1.10
N LEU A 83 7.39 -17.94 0.47
CA LEU A 83 7.45 -16.73 -0.36
C LEU A 83 6.39 -16.71 -1.47
N GLU A 84 6.11 -17.87 -2.07
CA GLU A 84 5.03 -18.00 -3.07
C GLU A 84 3.66 -17.61 -2.48
N GLN A 85 3.34 -18.09 -1.29
CA GLN A 85 2.07 -17.75 -0.62
C GLN A 85 1.99 -16.26 -0.30
N ILE A 86 3.08 -15.68 0.18
CA ILE A 86 3.17 -14.25 0.49
C ILE A 86 2.96 -13.41 -0.77
N PHE A 87 3.70 -13.71 -1.83
CA PHE A 87 3.58 -12.96 -3.08
C PHE A 87 2.20 -13.12 -3.72
N LEU A 88 1.61 -14.33 -3.64
CA LEU A 88 0.24 -14.52 -4.09
C LEU A 88 -0.76 -13.66 -3.32
N GLN A 89 -0.60 -13.56 -2.01
CA GLN A 89 -1.44 -12.69 -1.19
C GLN A 89 -1.28 -11.22 -1.58
N ILE A 90 -0.04 -10.74 -1.79
CA ILE A 90 0.21 -9.38 -2.27
C ILE A 90 -0.51 -9.13 -3.60
N LEU A 91 -0.30 -10.00 -4.58
CA LEU A 91 -0.81 -9.85 -5.94
C LEU A 91 -2.33 -9.91 -6.05
N THR A 92 -3.00 -10.58 -5.09
CA THR A 92 -4.45 -10.81 -5.08
C THR A 92 -5.19 -10.02 -4.00
N HIS A 93 -4.48 -9.22 -3.21
CA HIS A 93 -5.10 -8.44 -2.12
C HIS A 93 -6.12 -7.43 -2.66
N SER A 94 -7.27 -7.34 -2.00
CA SER A 94 -8.37 -6.46 -2.44
C SER A 94 -8.02 -4.97 -2.48
N SER A 95 -7.14 -4.52 -1.57
CA SER A 95 -6.68 -3.13 -1.51
C SER A 95 -5.65 -2.77 -2.60
N PHE A 96 -5.13 -3.76 -3.35
CA PHE A 96 -4.05 -3.54 -4.31
C PHE A 96 -4.43 -2.55 -5.43
N ASP A 97 -5.65 -2.68 -5.96
CA ASP A 97 -6.16 -1.78 -6.99
C ASP A 97 -6.43 -0.36 -6.45
N SER A 98 -7.01 -0.27 -5.26
CA SER A 98 -7.26 1.02 -4.60
C SER A 98 -5.96 1.74 -4.23
N CYS A 99 -4.96 0.99 -3.78
CA CYS A 99 -3.62 1.50 -3.51
C CYS A 99 -2.99 2.09 -4.78
N ALA A 100 -3.10 1.39 -5.91
CA ALA A 100 -2.56 1.85 -7.19
C ALA A 100 -3.14 3.21 -7.64
N ILE A 101 -4.42 3.48 -7.35
CA ILE A 101 -5.05 4.77 -7.68
C ILE A 101 -4.41 5.89 -6.86
N VAL A 102 -4.22 5.67 -5.54
CA VAL A 102 -3.61 6.65 -4.65
C VAL A 102 -2.15 6.88 -5.01
N PHE A 103 -1.38 5.83 -5.31
CA PHE A 103 0.03 5.95 -5.72
C PHE A 103 0.20 6.77 -6.99
N LYS A 104 -0.61 6.53 -8.03
CA LYS A 104 -0.55 7.31 -9.27
C LYS A 104 -0.70 8.80 -9.01
N GLU A 105 -1.60 9.17 -8.11
CA GLU A 105 -1.81 10.57 -7.73
C GLU A 105 -0.62 11.11 -6.95
N LEU A 106 -0.13 10.38 -5.95
CA LEU A 106 1.02 10.81 -5.15
C LEU A 106 2.29 10.93 -6.00
N TRP A 107 2.56 10.00 -6.92
CA TRP A 107 3.70 10.10 -7.84
C TRP A 107 3.59 11.32 -8.76
N SER A 108 2.39 11.61 -9.28
CA SER A 108 2.18 12.82 -10.08
C SER A 108 2.43 14.10 -9.29
N LEU A 109 2.05 14.13 -8.02
CA LEU A 109 2.23 15.28 -7.16
C LEU A 109 3.67 15.44 -6.66
N SER A 110 4.38 14.34 -6.36
CA SER A 110 5.75 14.38 -5.82
C SER A 110 6.73 15.10 -6.74
N THR A 111 6.53 15.06 -8.05
CA THR A 111 7.36 15.76 -9.03
C THR A 111 7.34 17.30 -8.88
N ARG A 112 6.40 17.84 -8.11
CA ARG A 112 6.14 19.27 -7.95
C ARG A 112 5.90 19.71 -6.50
N ASN A 113 6.02 18.79 -5.56
CA ASN A 113 5.75 19.04 -4.15
C ASN A 113 6.70 18.22 -3.27
N ASP A 114 7.71 18.89 -2.71
CA ASP A 114 8.77 18.30 -1.89
C ASP A 114 8.22 17.63 -0.60
N GLU A 115 7.10 18.11 -0.07
CA GLU A 115 6.45 17.49 1.10
C GLU A 115 5.91 16.10 0.75
N ILE A 116 5.24 15.96 -0.40
CA ILE A 116 4.74 14.67 -0.89
C ILE A 116 5.90 13.75 -1.25
N ASP A 117 6.95 14.27 -1.87
CA ASP A 117 8.14 13.49 -2.20
C ASP A 117 8.78 12.91 -0.93
N GLY A 118 8.99 13.74 0.10
CA GLY A 118 9.49 13.28 1.41
C GLY A 118 8.56 12.27 2.11
N MET A 119 7.25 12.38 1.91
CA MET A 119 6.28 11.40 2.42
C MET A 119 6.41 10.05 1.72
N LEU A 120 6.52 10.02 0.39
CA LEU A 120 6.75 8.81 -0.39
C LEU A 120 8.07 8.14 -0.01
N ASP A 121 9.14 8.91 0.12
CA ASP A 121 10.44 8.44 0.60
C ASP A 121 10.34 7.74 1.96
N SER A 122 9.59 8.32 2.89
CA SER A 122 9.38 7.73 4.21
C SER A 122 8.56 6.43 4.12
N PHE A 123 7.51 6.42 3.30
CA PHE A 123 6.69 5.25 3.05
C PHE A 123 7.52 4.10 2.44
N TYR A 124 8.34 4.40 1.42
CA TYR A 124 9.17 3.38 0.77
C TYR A 124 10.24 2.81 1.70
N ARG A 125 10.86 3.63 2.55
CA ARG A 125 11.78 3.13 3.58
C ARG A 125 11.12 2.17 4.54
N GLN A 126 9.95 2.52 5.07
CA GLN A 126 9.20 1.66 5.98
C GLN A 126 8.77 0.34 5.30
N THR A 127 8.27 0.44 4.08
CA THR A 127 7.85 -0.72 3.30
C THR A 127 9.04 -1.63 2.97
N HIS A 128 10.21 -1.06 2.63
CA HIS A 128 11.44 -1.80 2.42
C HIS A 128 11.86 -2.58 3.67
N GLU A 129 11.88 -1.96 4.83
CA GLU A 129 12.22 -2.62 6.11
C GLU A 129 11.26 -3.80 6.39
N LEU A 130 9.97 -3.60 6.19
CA LEU A 130 8.97 -4.64 6.36
C LEU A 130 9.16 -5.81 5.41
N PHE A 131 9.44 -5.56 4.13
CA PHE A 131 9.71 -6.61 3.16
C PHE A 131 11.00 -7.36 3.48
N CYS A 132 12.06 -6.68 3.98
CA CYS A 132 13.27 -7.35 4.45
C CYS A 132 12.97 -8.31 5.61
N GLN A 133 12.20 -7.88 6.59
CA GLN A 133 11.77 -8.74 7.70
C GLN A 133 10.96 -9.94 7.20
N LEU A 134 10.05 -9.72 6.25
CA LEU A 134 9.23 -10.73 5.63
C LEU A 134 10.05 -11.82 4.94
N LEU A 135 10.96 -11.42 4.06
CA LEU A 135 11.83 -12.35 3.33
C LEU A 135 12.72 -13.15 4.26
N THR A 136 13.17 -12.52 5.35
CA THR A 136 14.02 -13.19 6.35
C THR A 136 13.23 -14.21 7.15
N SER A 137 12.02 -13.90 7.60
CA SER A 137 11.22 -14.78 8.46
C SER A 137 10.61 -15.98 7.73
N SER A 138 10.29 -15.83 6.44
CA SER A 138 9.61 -16.87 5.67
C SER A 138 10.52 -17.95 5.13
N SER A 139 11.83 -17.76 5.13
CA SER A 139 12.75 -18.66 4.43
C SER A 139 13.41 -19.73 5.31
N GLY A 140 13.28 -19.68 6.62
CA GLY A 140 13.91 -20.66 7.55
C GLY A 140 15.44 -20.76 7.46
N SER A 141 16.06 -19.97 6.59
CA SER A 141 17.50 -19.93 6.32
C SER A 141 18.05 -18.56 6.68
N THR A 142 19.26 -18.52 7.23
CA THR A 142 19.98 -17.26 7.46
C THR A 142 20.54 -16.76 6.13
N PHE A 143 19.83 -15.79 5.53
CA PHE A 143 20.34 -15.08 4.35
C PHE A 143 21.21 -13.89 4.76
N ASP A 144 22.15 -13.54 3.90
CA ASP A 144 22.89 -12.30 4.03
C ASP A 144 21.92 -11.09 3.91
N GLN A 145 21.95 -10.21 4.90
CA GLN A 145 21.08 -9.04 4.97
C GLN A 145 21.22 -8.13 3.75
N GLN A 146 22.43 -7.99 3.17
CA GLN A 146 22.63 -7.20 1.96
C GLN A 146 21.92 -7.82 0.75
N ARG A 147 21.88 -9.14 0.65
CA ARG A 147 21.18 -9.84 -0.43
C ARG A 147 19.67 -9.70 -0.28
N VAL A 148 19.16 -9.83 0.94
CA VAL A 148 17.74 -9.58 1.23
C VAL A 148 17.37 -8.17 0.82
N ALA A 149 18.13 -7.15 1.24
CA ALA A 149 17.86 -5.75 0.88
C ALA A 149 17.89 -5.51 -0.65
N ARG A 150 18.87 -6.11 -1.35
CA ARG A 150 18.95 -6.03 -2.82
C ARG A 150 17.76 -6.73 -3.51
N THR A 151 17.29 -7.85 -2.97
CA THR A 151 16.10 -8.55 -3.45
C THR A 151 14.87 -7.66 -3.29
N VAL A 152 14.70 -7.02 -2.14
CA VAL A 152 13.60 -6.09 -1.89
C VAL A 152 13.65 -4.88 -2.84
N ASN A 153 14.84 -4.34 -3.14
CA ASN A 153 15.01 -3.26 -4.11
C ASN A 153 14.57 -3.63 -5.54
N ILE A 154 14.48 -4.91 -5.86
CA ILE A 154 13.93 -5.41 -7.14
C ILE A 154 12.42 -5.64 -7.01
N LEU A 155 11.99 -6.24 -5.92
CA LEU A 155 10.59 -6.67 -5.74
C LEU A 155 9.64 -5.50 -5.52
N LEU A 156 10.01 -4.49 -4.74
CA LEU A 156 9.13 -3.35 -4.49
C LEU A 156 8.72 -2.61 -5.76
N PRO A 157 9.66 -2.14 -6.62
CA PRO A 157 9.30 -1.52 -7.90
C PRO A 157 8.53 -2.45 -8.83
N PHE A 158 8.79 -3.78 -8.75
CA PHE A 158 8.03 -4.76 -9.51
C PHE A 158 6.56 -4.77 -9.10
N PHE A 159 6.25 -4.88 -7.80
CA PHE A 159 4.86 -4.91 -7.32
C PHE A 159 4.12 -3.63 -7.67
N GLU A 160 4.75 -2.48 -7.56
CA GLU A 160 4.18 -1.19 -7.94
C GLU A 160 3.93 -1.08 -9.44
N GLY A 161 4.90 -1.47 -10.25
CA GLY A 161 4.74 -1.52 -11.71
C GLY A 161 3.64 -2.50 -12.14
N TYR A 162 3.53 -3.63 -11.45
CA TYR A 162 2.49 -4.61 -11.69
C TYR A 162 1.08 -4.06 -11.43
N CYS A 163 0.88 -3.24 -10.40
CA CYS A 163 -0.40 -2.56 -10.15
C CYS A 163 -0.93 -1.83 -11.39
N VAL A 164 -0.03 -1.22 -12.15
CA VAL A 164 -0.37 -0.43 -13.33
C VAL A 164 -0.53 -1.30 -14.58
N THR A 165 0.31 -2.33 -14.70
CA THR A 165 0.47 -3.11 -15.95
C THR A 165 -0.36 -4.38 -16.01
N LYS A 166 -0.86 -4.90 -14.88
CA LYS A 166 -1.54 -6.20 -14.78
C LYS A 166 -2.72 -6.38 -15.75
N LYS A 167 -3.48 -5.30 -16.02
CA LYS A 167 -4.61 -5.36 -16.96
C LYS A 167 -4.16 -5.58 -18.41
N ALA A 168 -3.00 -5.04 -18.77
CA ALA A 168 -2.44 -5.19 -20.12
C ALA A 168 -1.71 -6.53 -20.27
N LEU A 169 -0.94 -6.95 -19.28
CA LEU A 169 -0.11 -8.15 -19.36
C LEU A 169 -0.86 -9.45 -19.08
N ARG A 170 -2.01 -9.38 -18.41
CA ARG A 170 -2.93 -10.51 -18.13
C ARG A 170 -2.24 -11.74 -17.55
N SER A 171 -1.26 -11.53 -16.68
CA SER A 171 -0.54 -12.63 -16.02
C SER A 171 -1.42 -13.33 -14.98
N ASP A 172 -1.31 -14.66 -14.87
CA ASP A 172 -1.92 -15.42 -13.79
C ASP A 172 -1.17 -15.13 -12.48
N PRO A 173 -1.82 -14.57 -11.44
CA PRO A 173 -1.17 -14.24 -10.18
C PRO A 173 -0.49 -15.44 -9.49
N LYS A 174 -1.03 -16.66 -9.66
CA LYS A 174 -0.44 -17.87 -9.08
C LYS A 174 0.89 -18.24 -9.73
N ILE A 175 0.91 -18.19 -11.06
CA ILE A 175 2.14 -18.45 -11.84
C ILE A 175 3.17 -17.38 -11.49
N LEU A 176 2.76 -16.12 -11.50
CA LEU A 176 3.63 -14.98 -11.22
C LEU A 176 4.22 -15.06 -9.79
N ALA A 177 3.41 -15.39 -8.78
CA ALA A 177 3.87 -15.54 -7.41
C ALA A 177 4.94 -16.62 -7.27
N ARG A 178 4.76 -17.77 -7.92
CA ARG A 178 5.73 -18.87 -7.95
C ARG A 178 7.05 -18.46 -8.61
N ASP A 179 6.96 -17.82 -9.76
CA ASP A 179 8.13 -17.39 -10.52
C ASP A 179 8.94 -16.34 -9.73
N LEU A 180 8.25 -15.37 -9.13
CA LEU A 180 8.87 -14.35 -8.27
C LEU A 180 9.53 -14.96 -7.03
N ALA A 181 8.87 -15.93 -6.38
CA ALA A 181 9.43 -16.62 -5.23
C ALA A 181 10.70 -17.38 -5.61
N SER A 182 10.69 -18.10 -6.73
CA SER A 182 11.85 -18.80 -7.25
C SER A 182 13.00 -17.85 -7.58
N LEU A 183 12.73 -16.72 -8.25
CA LEU A 183 13.74 -15.71 -8.55
C LEU A 183 14.33 -15.10 -7.28
N ALA A 184 13.51 -14.73 -6.30
CA ALA A 184 13.92 -14.15 -5.04
C ALA A 184 14.81 -15.13 -4.25
N GLU A 185 14.38 -16.38 -4.10
CA GLU A 185 15.15 -17.40 -3.40
C GLU A 185 16.49 -17.68 -4.05
N ASN A 186 16.52 -17.83 -5.38
CA ASN A 186 17.75 -18.05 -6.12
C ASN A 186 18.71 -16.86 -5.94
N PHE A 187 18.22 -15.63 -6.02
CA PHE A 187 19.04 -14.43 -5.86
C PHE A 187 19.60 -14.31 -4.43
N MET A 188 18.81 -14.66 -3.41
CA MET A 188 19.26 -14.65 -2.03
C MET A 188 20.24 -15.78 -1.69
N LYS A 189 20.16 -16.95 -2.38
CA LYS A 189 21.02 -18.12 -2.16
C LYS A 189 22.32 -18.08 -2.97
N SER A 190 22.32 -17.44 -4.14
CA SER A 190 23.47 -17.44 -5.06
C SER A 190 24.64 -16.64 -4.53
N GLY A 191 25.75 -17.29 -4.17
CA GLY A 191 26.99 -16.65 -3.81
C GLY A 191 27.98 -17.52 -3.21
#